data_30e7302e2af811a852bd797c0df49374
#
_entry.id   30e7302e2af811a852bd797c0df49374
#
_cell.length_a   1.000
_cell.length_b   1.000
_cell.length_c   1.000
_cell.angle_alpha   90.00
_cell.angle_beta   90.00
_cell.angle_gamma   90.00
#
_symmetry.space_group_name_H-M   'P 1'
#
loop_
_entity.id
_entity.type
_entity.pdbx_description
1 polymer ?
#
loop_
_entity_poly.entity_id
_entity_poly.type
_entity_poly.pdbx_seq_one_letter_code
_entity_poly.pdbx_strand_id
1 'polypeptide(L)'
;MKEILINLEHCVGCKSCELACAVEHSVSKNIFAAIFEDLPPIPRVYVEAGQQFNFPLQCRHCADAQCIKSCISGALWREEETGLVKHIQEKCVGCWMCVMACPFGAIVQDRRKQIALKCDRCPDREIPACVASCPTKAISLQEVPSFAKEKRKAYLAN
;
A
#
# COMPACT_ATOMS: atom_id res chain seq x y z
N MET A 1 -8.71 15.01 -4.84
CA MET A 1 -7.98 14.18 -3.84
C MET A 1 -6.87 13.42 -4.56
N LYS A 2 -5.63 13.44 -4.03
CA LYS A 2 -4.51 12.69 -4.60
C LYS A 2 -4.59 11.22 -4.22
N GLU A 3 -4.32 10.33 -5.17
CA GLU A 3 -4.27 8.89 -4.97
C GLU A 3 -2.92 8.31 -5.40
N ILE A 4 -2.56 7.16 -4.83
CA ILE A 4 -1.39 6.42 -5.30
C ILE A 4 -1.79 5.69 -6.58
N LEU A 5 -1.22 6.13 -7.70
CA LEU A 5 -1.47 5.60 -9.03
C LEU A 5 -0.23 4.87 -9.55
N ILE A 6 -0.45 3.85 -10.37
CA ILE A 6 0.59 2.96 -10.87
C ILE A 6 0.62 3.01 -12.39
N ASN A 7 1.80 3.29 -12.95
CA ASN A 7 2.11 3.09 -14.36
C ASN A 7 2.91 1.80 -14.52
N LEU A 8 2.24 0.74 -14.97
CA LEU A 8 2.85 -0.60 -15.09
C LEU A 8 4.01 -0.63 -16.08
N GLU A 9 3.94 0.16 -17.15
CA GLU A 9 4.97 0.23 -18.19
C GLU A 9 6.31 0.71 -17.64
N HIS A 10 6.30 1.51 -16.57
CA HIS A 10 7.51 2.04 -15.94
C HIS A 10 8.05 1.15 -14.81
N CYS A 11 7.31 0.11 -14.41
CA CYS A 11 7.74 -0.72 -13.29
C CYS A 11 8.79 -1.76 -13.73
N VAL A 12 10.02 -1.59 -13.24
CA VAL A 12 11.13 -2.50 -13.52
C VAL A 12 11.27 -3.63 -12.49
N GLY A 13 10.34 -3.75 -11.55
CA GLY A 13 10.37 -4.82 -10.53
C GLY A 13 11.48 -4.69 -9.48
N CYS A 14 12.09 -3.52 -9.30
CA CYS A 14 13.28 -3.32 -8.44
C CYS A 14 13.01 -3.46 -6.93
N LYS A 15 11.76 -3.55 -6.50
CA LYS A 15 11.31 -3.69 -5.10
C LYS A 15 11.74 -2.58 -4.13
N SER A 16 12.30 -1.46 -4.62
CA SER A 16 12.64 -0.31 -3.78
C SER A 16 11.45 0.21 -2.97
N CYS A 17 10.24 0.14 -3.54
CA CYS A 17 9.01 0.52 -2.85
C CYS A 17 8.64 -0.43 -1.69
N GLU A 18 8.88 -1.75 -1.82
CA GLU A 18 8.69 -2.71 -0.73
C GLU A 18 9.66 -2.41 0.42
N LEU A 19 10.94 -2.25 0.09
CA LEU A 19 11.98 -1.94 1.06
C LEU A 19 11.71 -0.64 1.80
N ALA A 20 11.41 0.43 1.07
CA ALA A 20 11.08 1.73 1.68
C ALA A 20 9.82 1.67 2.55
N CYS A 21 8.81 0.90 2.13
CA CYS A 21 7.61 0.68 2.92
C CYS A 21 7.91 -0.10 4.22
N ALA A 22 8.74 -1.15 4.15
CA ALA A 22 9.16 -1.91 5.33
C ALA A 22 9.91 -1.01 6.31
N VAL A 23 10.88 -0.23 5.84
CA VAL A 23 11.65 0.70 6.66
C VAL A 23 10.76 1.76 7.30
N GLU A 24 9.82 2.35 6.56
CA GLU A 24 8.88 3.34 7.11
C GLU A 24 8.03 2.78 8.25
N HIS A 25 7.71 1.48 8.20
CA HIS A 25 6.89 0.79 9.21
C HIS A 25 7.73 -0.01 10.22
N SER A 26 9.05 0.17 10.22
CA SER A 26 9.94 -0.32 11.26
C SER A 26 9.93 0.57 12.50
N VAL A 27 10.39 0.05 13.61
CA VAL A 27 10.51 0.82 14.85
C VAL A 27 11.61 1.87 14.72
N SER A 28 12.73 1.48 14.10
CA SER A 28 13.92 2.33 13.95
C SER A 28 13.80 3.37 12.84
N LYS A 29 12.91 3.16 11.87
CA LYS A 29 12.80 3.95 10.62
C LYS A 29 14.16 4.13 9.90
N ASN A 30 15.07 3.20 10.10
CA ASN A 30 16.40 3.19 9.52
C ASN A 30 16.70 1.84 8.89
N ILE A 31 17.15 1.84 7.63
CA ILE A 31 17.34 0.62 6.84
C ILE A 31 18.32 -0.37 7.48
N PHE A 32 19.40 0.12 8.09
CA PHE A 32 20.40 -0.74 8.72
C PHE A 32 19.91 -1.30 10.06
N ALA A 33 19.24 -0.48 10.85
CA ALA A 33 18.71 -0.90 12.15
C ALA A 33 17.50 -1.83 12.02
N ALA A 34 16.65 -1.60 11.01
CA ALA A 34 15.44 -2.39 10.75
C ALA A 34 15.73 -3.89 10.49
N ILE A 35 16.92 -4.21 9.96
CA ILE A 35 17.34 -5.59 9.70
C ILE A 35 17.58 -6.35 11.02
N PHE A 36 17.99 -5.65 12.07
CA PHE A 36 18.33 -6.22 13.38
C PHE A 36 17.19 -6.11 14.39
N GLU A 37 16.00 -5.66 13.97
CA GLU A 37 14.83 -5.66 14.85
C GLU A 37 14.37 -7.09 15.14
N ASP A 38 13.99 -7.37 16.39
CA ASP A 38 13.47 -8.68 16.81
C ASP A 38 12.29 -9.15 15.96
N LEU A 39 11.46 -8.20 15.53
CA LEU A 39 10.36 -8.41 14.60
C LEU A 39 10.61 -7.63 13.31
N PRO A 40 11.21 -8.26 12.29
CA PRO A 40 11.47 -7.60 11.02
C PRO A 40 10.21 -6.94 10.44
N PRO A 41 10.31 -5.70 9.95
CA PRO A 41 9.15 -4.96 9.47
C PRO A 41 8.55 -5.62 8.22
N ILE A 42 7.21 -5.59 8.13
CA ILE A 42 6.46 -6.15 7.01
C ILE A 42 6.03 -4.99 6.09
N PRO A 43 6.37 -5.02 4.79
CA PRO A 43 5.90 -4.02 3.84
C PRO A 43 4.38 -4.11 3.66
N ARG A 44 3.78 -3.04 3.15
CA ARG A 44 2.34 -2.94 2.84
C ARG A 44 2.10 -2.67 1.35
N VAL A 45 3.14 -2.80 0.55
CA VAL A 45 3.16 -2.83 -0.91
C VAL A 45 3.99 -4.04 -1.32
N TYR A 46 3.57 -4.73 -2.38
CA TYR A 46 4.22 -5.95 -2.89
C TYR A 46 4.38 -5.81 -4.39
N VAL A 47 5.53 -6.16 -4.92
CA VAL A 47 5.79 -6.17 -6.36
C VAL A 47 5.71 -7.60 -6.85
N GLU A 48 4.62 -7.90 -7.55
CA GLU A 48 4.41 -9.19 -8.19
C GLU A 48 4.97 -9.19 -9.61
N ALA A 49 5.69 -10.24 -9.97
CA ALA A 49 6.22 -10.42 -11.32
C ALA A 49 5.15 -11.09 -12.20
N GLY A 50 4.65 -10.37 -13.19
CA GLY A 50 3.78 -10.91 -14.23
C GLY A 50 4.58 -11.30 -15.48
N GLN A 51 3.92 -11.90 -16.47
CA GLN A 51 4.56 -12.30 -17.72
C GLN A 51 5.02 -11.09 -18.57
N GLN A 52 4.27 -10.01 -18.55
CA GLN A 52 4.55 -8.80 -19.35
C GLN A 52 4.87 -7.57 -18.50
N PHE A 53 4.35 -7.51 -17.28
CA PHE A 53 4.51 -6.35 -16.40
C PHE A 53 4.80 -6.80 -14.97
N ASN A 54 5.61 -6.00 -14.27
CA ASN A 54 5.70 -6.06 -12.83
C ASN A 54 4.59 -5.20 -12.22
N PHE A 55 3.92 -5.71 -11.19
CA PHE A 55 2.76 -5.06 -10.61
C PHE A 55 2.98 -4.72 -9.13
N PRO A 56 3.25 -3.45 -8.80
CA PRO A 56 3.24 -3.01 -7.41
C PRO A 56 1.81 -2.98 -6.87
N LEU A 57 1.52 -3.87 -5.93
CA LEU A 57 0.21 -4.00 -5.31
C LEU A 57 0.20 -3.39 -3.92
N GLN A 58 -0.70 -2.46 -3.66
CA GLN A 58 -1.02 -1.94 -2.33
C GLN A 58 -2.52 -1.72 -2.15
N CYS A 59 -2.95 -1.40 -0.93
CA CYS A 59 -4.35 -1.12 -0.65
C CYS A 59 -4.85 0.08 -1.46
N ARG A 60 -5.99 -0.08 -2.11
CA ARG A 60 -6.63 0.95 -2.94
C ARG A 60 -7.61 1.84 -2.18
N HIS A 61 -7.81 1.60 -0.89
CA HIS A 61 -8.79 2.33 -0.08
C HIS A 61 -10.18 2.43 -0.74
N CYS A 62 -10.66 1.30 -1.28
CA CYS A 62 -11.86 1.19 -2.10
C CYS A 62 -13.05 1.96 -1.53
N ALA A 63 -13.86 2.62 -2.38
CA ALA A 63 -15.08 3.30 -1.96
C ALA A 63 -16.06 2.30 -1.31
N ASP A 64 -16.26 1.12 -1.92
CA ASP A 64 -16.96 -0.01 -1.32
C ASP A 64 -15.97 -1.01 -0.74
N ALA A 65 -15.54 -0.77 0.51
CA ALA A 65 -14.49 -1.53 1.17
C ALA A 65 -15.04 -2.82 1.80
N GLN A 66 -14.90 -3.95 1.10
CA GLN A 66 -15.32 -5.26 1.59
C GLN A 66 -14.62 -5.64 2.91
N CYS A 67 -13.38 -5.20 3.09
CA CYS A 67 -12.62 -5.41 4.32
C CYS A 67 -13.23 -4.71 5.55
N ILE A 68 -13.89 -3.56 5.37
CA ILE A 68 -14.65 -2.90 6.46
C ILE A 68 -15.89 -3.74 6.78
N LYS A 69 -16.66 -4.14 5.76
CA LYS A 69 -17.90 -4.90 5.93
C LYS A 69 -17.67 -6.25 6.61
N SER A 70 -16.51 -6.87 6.35
CA SER A 70 -16.14 -8.16 6.93
C SER A 70 -15.45 -8.06 8.29
N CYS A 71 -15.13 -6.87 8.79
CA CYS A 71 -14.41 -6.70 10.04
C CYS A 71 -15.35 -6.84 11.24
N ILE A 72 -15.33 -8.01 11.88
CA ILE A 72 -16.20 -8.31 13.03
C ILE A 72 -15.91 -7.50 14.29
N SER A 73 -14.67 -7.01 14.45
CA SER A 73 -14.27 -6.20 15.61
C SER A 73 -14.38 -4.70 15.38
N GLY A 74 -14.75 -4.26 14.16
CA GLY A 74 -14.78 -2.85 13.80
C GLY A 74 -13.41 -2.17 13.79
N ALA A 75 -12.30 -2.95 13.73
CA ALA A 75 -10.94 -2.42 13.66
C ALA A 75 -10.67 -1.67 12.35
N LEU A 76 -11.39 -2.01 11.28
CA LEU A 76 -11.30 -1.33 9.98
C LEU A 76 -12.48 -0.37 9.82
N TRP A 77 -12.18 0.88 9.48
CA TRP A 77 -13.18 1.92 9.30
C TRP A 77 -12.75 2.92 8.21
N ARG A 78 -13.67 3.73 7.74
CA ARG A 78 -13.39 4.80 6.77
C ARG A 78 -13.30 6.13 7.48
N GLU A 79 -12.21 6.84 7.25
CA GLU A 79 -12.06 8.23 7.65
C GLU A 79 -12.83 9.12 6.66
N GLU A 80 -13.81 9.89 7.16
CA GLU A 80 -14.71 10.66 6.29
C GLU A 80 -14.00 11.79 5.55
N GLU A 81 -13.04 12.46 6.20
CA GLU A 81 -12.32 13.60 5.63
C GLU A 81 -11.42 13.21 4.46
N THR A 82 -10.72 12.09 4.59
CA THR A 82 -9.73 11.65 3.60
C THR A 82 -10.23 10.53 2.70
N GLY A 83 -11.36 9.89 3.05
CA GLY A 83 -11.88 8.71 2.38
C GLY A 83 -11.00 7.46 2.57
N LEU A 84 -9.94 7.53 3.37
CA LEU A 84 -9.02 6.41 3.57
C LEU A 84 -9.62 5.35 4.48
N VAL A 85 -9.38 4.09 4.14
CA VAL A 85 -9.65 2.98 5.05
C VAL A 85 -8.52 2.91 6.06
N LYS A 86 -8.84 3.14 7.32
CA LYS A 86 -7.91 3.09 8.47
C LYS A 86 -8.03 1.75 9.20
N HIS A 87 -7.02 1.42 9.98
CA HIS A 87 -6.96 0.21 10.80
C HIS A 87 -6.48 0.55 12.21
N ILE A 88 -7.28 0.19 13.20
CA ILE A 88 -6.94 0.31 14.62
C ILE A 88 -6.41 -1.06 15.07
N GLN A 89 -5.10 -1.16 15.27
CA GLN A 89 -4.44 -2.44 15.55
C GLN A 89 -4.90 -3.04 16.88
N GLU A 90 -5.15 -2.21 17.89
CA GLU A 90 -5.59 -2.59 19.23
C GLU A 90 -6.97 -3.26 19.25
N LYS A 91 -7.81 -2.95 18.26
CA LYS A 91 -9.13 -3.59 18.09
C LYS A 91 -9.08 -4.85 17.23
N CYS A 92 -7.95 -5.13 16.60
CA CYS A 92 -7.84 -6.27 15.69
C CYS A 92 -7.73 -7.57 16.48
N VAL A 93 -8.62 -8.51 16.19
CA VAL A 93 -8.67 -9.84 16.85
C VAL A 93 -7.98 -10.95 16.02
N GLY A 94 -7.32 -10.59 14.91
CA GLY A 94 -6.60 -11.55 14.08
C GLY A 94 -7.46 -12.59 13.38
N CYS A 95 -8.74 -12.31 13.12
CA CYS A 95 -9.67 -13.28 12.50
C CYS A 95 -9.46 -13.50 10.98
N TRP A 96 -8.68 -12.65 10.33
CA TRP A 96 -8.29 -12.71 8.91
C TRP A 96 -9.43 -12.54 7.89
N MET A 97 -10.66 -12.24 8.32
CA MET A 97 -11.80 -12.04 7.42
C MET A 97 -11.52 -10.95 6.37
N CYS A 98 -10.85 -9.86 6.77
CA CYS A 98 -10.48 -8.77 5.86
C CYS A 98 -9.43 -9.19 4.80
N VAL A 99 -8.55 -10.14 5.13
CA VAL A 99 -7.57 -10.71 4.19
C VAL A 99 -8.30 -11.49 3.10
N MET A 100 -9.25 -12.34 3.49
CA MET A 100 -10.07 -13.16 2.57
C MET A 100 -11.03 -12.29 1.75
N ALA A 101 -11.57 -11.23 2.33
CA ALA A 101 -12.52 -10.35 1.65
C ALA A 101 -11.87 -9.34 0.70
N CYS A 102 -10.55 -9.15 0.75
CA CYS A 102 -9.86 -8.21 -0.12
C CYS A 102 -9.73 -8.75 -1.55
N PRO A 103 -10.41 -8.16 -2.56
CA PRO A 103 -10.35 -8.68 -3.93
C PRO A 103 -8.98 -8.47 -4.58
N PHE A 104 -8.11 -7.65 -3.98
CA PHE A 104 -6.79 -7.34 -4.50
C PHE A 104 -5.65 -8.07 -3.75
N GLY A 105 -5.94 -8.80 -2.67
CA GLY A 105 -4.89 -9.41 -1.84
C GLY A 105 -3.97 -8.41 -1.14
N ALA A 106 -4.42 -7.16 -0.97
CA ALA A 106 -3.59 -6.06 -0.46
C ALA A 106 -3.55 -5.96 1.09
N ILE A 107 -4.10 -6.95 1.78
CA ILE A 107 -4.07 -7.05 3.23
C ILE A 107 -3.34 -8.33 3.60
N VAL A 108 -2.34 -8.22 4.45
CA VAL A 108 -1.52 -9.36 4.87
C VAL A 108 -1.66 -9.63 6.35
N GLN A 109 -1.21 -10.82 6.75
CA GLN A 109 -1.21 -11.28 8.14
C GLN A 109 0.13 -10.97 8.79
N ASP A 110 0.13 -10.27 9.90
CA ASP A 110 1.23 -10.38 10.87
C ASP A 110 0.85 -11.42 11.92
N ARG A 111 1.31 -12.66 11.69
CA ARG A 111 1.02 -13.79 12.60
C ARG A 111 1.71 -13.66 13.95
N ARG A 112 2.79 -12.90 14.03
CA ARG A 112 3.54 -12.69 15.27
C ARG A 112 2.76 -11.78 16.22
N LYS A 113 2.15 -10.72 15.68
CA LYS A 113 1.30 -9.78 16.42
C LYS A 113 -0.18 -10.13 16.40
N GLN A 114 -0.58 -11.16 15.63
CA GLN A 114 -1.98 -11.56 15.45
C GLN A 114 -2.86 -10.42 14.92
N ILE A 115 -2.35 -9.62 13.99
CA ILE A 115 -3.05 -8.48 13.40
C ILE A 115 -2.98 -8.48 11.86
N ALA A 116 -3.98 -7.91 11.23
CA ALA A 116 -3.95 -7.61 9.80
C ALA A 116 -3.13 -6.35 9.52
N LEU A 117 -2.37 -6.35 8.43
CA LEU A 117 -1.63 -5.18 7.97
C LEU A 117 -2.09 -4.76 6.57
N LYS A 118 -2.28 -3.47 6.38
CA LYS A 118 -2.61 -2.86 5.09
C LYS A 118 -1.95 -1.49 4.95
N CYS A 119 -1.85 -0.99 3.73
CA CYS A 119 -1.36 0.36 3.48
C CYS A 119 -2.22 1.40 4.24
N ASP A 120 -1.56 2.34 4.90
CA ASP A 120 -2.14 3.47 5.63
C ASP A 120 -1.84 4.82 4.97
N ARG A 121 -1.13 4.79 3.83
CA ARG A 121 -0.61 5.95 3.08
C ARG A 121 0.45 6.76 3.82
N CYS A 122 1.12 6.19 4.81
CA CYS A 122 2.19 6.85 5.58
C CYS A 122 1.72 8.21 6.14
N PRO A 123 0.83 8.24 7.16
CA PRO A 123 0.18 9.47 7.62
C PRO A 123 1.15 10.55 8.10
N ASP A 124 2.36 10.15 8.53
CA ASP A 124 3.41 11.05 9.01
C ASP A 124 4.26 11.66 7.89
N ARG A 125 3.91 11.40 6.62
CA ARG A 125 4.68 11.86 5.45
C ARG A 125 3.78 12.59 4.46
N GLU A 126 4.31 13.67 3.89
CA GLU A 126 3.65 14.36 2.76
C GLU A 126 3.61 13.48 1.50
N ILE A 127 4.70 12.75 1.25
CA ILE A 127 4.82 11.82 0.12
C ILE A 127 5.04 10.41 0.69
N PRO A 128 4.16 9.43 0.40
CA PRO A 128 4.32 8.06 0.85
C PRO A 128 5.68 7.46 0.50
N ALA A 129 6.25 6.65 1.39
CA ALA A 129 7.61 6.10 1.24
C ALA A 129 7.80 5.34 -0.09
N CYS A 130 6.81 4.56 -0.52
CA CYS A 130 6.85 3.82 -1.80
C CYS A 130 6.87 4.74 -3.03
N VAL A 131 6.20 5.89 -2.96
CA VAL A 131 6.22 6.90 -4.04
C VAL A 131 7.58 7.60 -4.09
N ALA A 132 8.09 8.04 -2.93
CA ALA A 132 9.36 8.73 -2.83
C ALA A 132 10.55 7.88 -3.29
N SER A 133 10.50 6.57 -3.05
CA SER A 133 11.59 5.63 -3.36
C SER A 133 11.54 5.05 -4.77
N CYS A 134 10.49 5.29 -5.55
CA CYS A 134 10.35 4.71 -6.89
C CYS A 134 11.28 5.42 -7.90
N PRO A 135 12.35 4.76 -8.41
CA PRO A 135 13.34 5.41 -9.28
C PRO A 135 12.76 5.74 -10.66
N THR A 136 11.84 4.92 -11.15
CA THR A 136 11.20 5.09 -12.46
C THR A 136 9.90 5.86 -12.41
N LYS A 137 9.48 6.30 -11.19
CA LYS A 137 8.18 6.94 -10.96
C LYS A 137 6.97 6.12 -11.44
N ALA A 138 7.12 4.80 -11.46
CA ALA A 138 6.02 3.89 -11.75
C ALA A 138 4.89 4.02 -10.71
N ILE A 139 5.23 4.36 -9.46
CA ILE A 139 4.28 4.69 -8.41
C ILE A 139 4.30 6.21 -8.21
N SER A 140 3.16 6.86 -8.30
CA SER A 140 3.02 8.31 -8.16
C SER A 140 1.85 8.69 -7.26
N LEU A 141 1.92 9.86 -6.62
CA LEU A 141 0.83 10.44 -5.83
C LEU A 141 0.24 11.61 -6.63
N GLN A 142 -0.86 11.36 -7.31
CA GLN A 142 -1.48 12.32 -8.22
C GLN A 142 -3.00 12.31 -8.11
N GLU A 143 -3.64 13.32 -8.71
CA GLU A 143 -5.07 13.29 -8.95
C GLU A 143 -5.40 12.40 -10.16
N VAL A 144 -6.44 11.58 -10.04
CA VAL A 144 -6.88 10.65 -11.11
C VAL A 144 -7.08 11.35 -12.46
N PRO A 145 -7.75 12.53 -12.55
CA PRO A 145 -7.91 13.22 -13.82
C PRO A 145 -6.59 13.63 -14.48
N SER A 146 -5.60 14.08 -13.69
CA SER A 146 -4.26 14.47 -14.18
C SER A 146 -3.53 13.27 -14.75
N PHE A 147 -3.48 12.18 -14.02
CA PHE A 147 -2.86 10.93 -14.46
C PHE A 147 -3.50 10.39 -15.75
N ALA A 148 -4.84 10.38 -15.83
CA ALA A 148 -5.54 9.93 -17.00
C ALA A 148 -5.23 10.82 -18.23
N LYS A 149 -5.06 12.13 -18.03
CA LYS A 149 -4.68 13.07 -19.09
C LYS A 149 -3.25 12.81 -19.58
N GLU A 150 -2.32 12.56 -18.69
CA GLU A 150 -0.93 12.20 -19.03
C GLU A 150 -0.87 10.91 -19.84
N LYS A 151 -1.59 9.87 -19.42
CA LYS A 151 -1.67 8.60 -20.15
C LYS A 151 -2.21 8.78 -21.57
N ARG A 152 -3.28 9.56 -21.75
CA ARG A 152 -3.82 9.83 -23.11
C ARG A 152 -2.83 10.58 -23.98
N LYS A 153 -2.09 11.54 -23.43
CA LYS A 153 -1.05 12.27 -24.18
C LYS A 153 0.10 11.37 -24.60
N ALA A 154 0.58 10.50 -23.70
CA ALA A 154 1.64 9.56 -24.01
C ALA A 154 1.23 8.58 -25.12
N TYR A 155 -0.03 8.12 -25.11
CA TYR A 155 -0.57 7.23 -26.15
C TYR A 155 -0.61 7.89 -27.54
N LEU A 156 -0.88 9.20 -27.60
CA LEU A 156 -0.94 9.94 -28.88
C LEU A 156 0.46 10.35 -29.41
N ALA A 157 1.50 10.26 -28.59
CA ALA A 157 2.87 10.62 -28.96
C ALA A 157 3.67 9.44 -29.53
N ASN A 158 3.13 8.22 -29.44
CA ASN A 158 3.67 7.00 -30.06
C ASN A 158 2.92 6.67 -31.36
#